data_979dd59747925f749c6fd05fd6d87703
#
_entry.id   979dd59747925f749c6fd05fd6d87703
#
_cell.length_a   1.000
_cell.length_b   1.000
_cell.length_c   1.000
_cell.angle_alpha   90.00
_cell.angle_beta   90.00
_cell.angle_gamma   90.00
#
_symmetry.space_group_name_H-M   'P 1'
#
loop_
_entity.id
_entity.type
_entity.pdbx_description
1 polymer ?
#
loop_
_entity_poly.entity_id
_entity_poly.type
_entity_poly.pdbx_seq_one_letter_code
_entity_poly.pdbx_strand_id
1 'polypeptide(L)'
;MNKNEQFVITINRELGSGGRTVGEILAKKLGVSFYDKALIKALEEKYNLTADEIEKLKGRKTRWWEDFKRVADIGNGLVDSRSCIAKYGKEPDVLTTENVFKAETEILHEIAAEESCVIAGRCGFFVFRNHPNHLSVLIQAPPSFRVARVVAKQHISEEEARKIIEKVDKMRENYVCEALHRYHALRHP
;
A
#
# COMPACT_ATOMS: atom_id res chain seq x y z
N MET A 1 7.53 -5.07 -19.19
CA MET A 1 6.18 -5.41 -18.74
C MET A 1 5.32 -5.75 -19.94
N ASN A 2 4.76 -6.94 -19.97
CA ASN A 2 3.84 -7.41 -21.02
C ASN A 2 2.39 -7.17 -20.56
N LYS A 3 1.62 -6.36 -21.29
CA LYS A 3 0.24 -6.03 -20.93
C LYS A 3 -0.78 -7.12 -21.27
N ASN A 4 -0.37 -8.10 -22.10
CA ASN A 4 -1.21 -9.23 -22.51
C ASN A 4 -1.15 -10.38 -21.48
N GLU A 5 -0.30 -10.28 -20.51
CA GLU A 5 -0.15 -11.20 -19.39
C GLU A 5 -0.50 -10.49 -18.09
N GLN A 6 -0.81 -11.24 -17.05
CA GLN A 6 -1.01 -10.68 -15.72
C GLN A 6 0.25 -9.93 -15.25
N PHE A 7 0.06 -8.72 -14.74
CA PHE A 7 1.14 -7.83 -14.34
C PHE A 7 0.85 -7.12 -13.01
N VAL A 8 1.92 -6.72 -12.34
CA VAL A 8 1.86 -5.90 -11.14
C VAL A 8 2.65 -4.62 -11.34
N ILE A 9 2.06 -3.47 -11.04
CA ILE A 9 2.76 -2.19 -10.99
C ILE A 9 2.79 -1.73 -9.55
N THR A 10 3.98 -1.54 -8.98
CA THR A 10 4.14 -1.00 -7.63
C THR A 10 4.62 0.44 -7.67
N ILE A 11 3.99 1.30 -6.84
CA ILE A 11 4.30 2.73 -6.78
C ILE A 11 4.80 3.08 -5.38
N ASN A 12 6.10 3.38 -5.30
CA ASN A 12 6.68 4.06 -4.16
C ASN A 12 6.59 5.57 -4.35
N ARG A 13 6.46 6.31 -3.27
CA ARG A 13 6.23 7.75 -3.37
C ARG A 13 6.58 8.48 -2.08
N GLU A 14 7.01 9.72 -2.23
CA GLU A 14 7.11 10.70 -1.15
C GLU A 14 5.73 11.31 -0.84
N LEU A 15 5.52 11.81 0.37
CA LEU A 15 4.29 12.55 0.70
C LEU A 15 4.25 13.88 -0.06
N GLY A 16 3.10 14.19 -0.65
CA GLY A 16 2.92 15.41 -1.45
C GLY A 16 3.38 15.29 -2.90
N SER A 17 4.09 14.22 -3.31
CA SER A 17 4.53 14.03 -4.71
C SER A 17 3.40 13.75 -5.72
N GLY A 18 2.20 13.43 -5.24
CA GLY A 18 1.08 13.07 -6.12
C GLY A 18 1.02 11.59 -6.49
N GLY A 19 1.90 10.76 -5.94
CA GLY A 19 2.04 9.36 -6.32
C GLY A 19 0.76 8.52 -6.21
N ARG A 20 -0.11 8.77 -5.21
CA ARG A 20 -1.43 8.13 -5.14
C ARG A 20 -2.30 8.49 -6.34
N THR A 21 -2.43 9.78 -6.64
CA THR A 21 -3.22 10.28 -7.78
C THR A 21 -2.72 9.71 -9.12
N VAL A 22 -1.39 9.63 -9.29
CA VAL A 22 -0.79 9.00 -10.47
C VAL A 22 -1.16 7.52 -10.55
N GLY A 23 -1.10 6.80 -9.43
CA GLY A 23 -1.50 5.39 -9.35
C GLY A 23 -2.96 5.14 -9.71
N GLU A 24 -3.86 5.94 -9.16
CA GLU A 24 -5.30 5.88 -9.46
C GLU A 24 -5.59 6.14 -10.95
N ILE A 25 -4.97 7.19 -11.53
CA ILE A 25 -5.11 7.51 -12.95
C ILE A 25 -4.52 6.40 -13.82
N LEU A 26 -3.37 5.85 -13.45
CA LEU A 26 -2.72 4.77 -14.18
C LEU A 26 -3.59 3.50 -14.18
N ALA A 27 -4.10 3.10 -13.02
CA ALA A 27 -4.99 1.95 -12.88
C ALA A 27 -6.24 2.12 -13.74
N LYS A 28 -6.88 3.29 -13.68
CA LYS A 28 -8.05 3.62 -14.52
C LYS A 28 -7.72 3.54 -16.01
N LYS A 29 -6.57 4.06 -16.46
CA LYS A 29 -6.16 4.00 -17.86
C LYS A 29 -5.85 2.59 -18.36
N LEU A 30 -5.38 1.72 -17.47
CA LEU A 30 -5.08 0.33 -17.77
C LEU A 30 -6.28 -0.59 -17.59
N GLY A 31 -7.39 -0.11 -17.01
CA GLY A 31 -8.57 -0.92 -16.69
C GLY A 31 -8.32 -1.94 -15.59
N VAL A 32 -7.45 -1.65 -14.63
CA VAL A 32 -7.07 -2.55 -13.53
C VAL A 32 -7.34 -1.93 -12.17
N SER A 33 -7.39 -2.76 -11.13
CA SER A 33 -7.63 -2.32 -9.75
C SER A 33 -6.45 -1.54 -9.17
N PHE A 34 -6.76 -0.59 -8.29
CA PHE A 34 -5.79 0.19 -7.52
C PHE A 34 -5.86 -0.15 -6.04
N TYR A 35 -4.73 -0.50 -5.45
CA TYR A 35 -4.62 -0.89 -4.04
C TYR A 35 -3.66 0.02 -3.28
N ASP A 36 -4.09 0.55 -2.16
CA ASP A 36 -3.25 1.33 -1.25
C ASP A 36 -3.32 0.83 0.20
N LYS A 37 -2.57 1.46 1.09
CA LYS A 37 -2.52 1.09 2.51
C LYS A 37 -3.90 1.07 3.17
N ALA A 38 -4.75 2.04 2.85
CA ALA A 38 -6.06 2.15 3.50
C ALA A 38 -6.97 0.99 3.11
N LEU A 39 -6.94 0.60 1.84
CA LEU A 39 -7.70 -0.54 1.35
C LEU A 39 -7.19 -1.86 1.93
N ILE A 40 -5.86 -2.09 1.92
CA ILE A 40 -5.26 -3.29 2.52
C ILE A 40 -5.64 -3.40 4.00
N LYS A 41 -5.54 -2.29 4.75
CA LYS A 41 -5.92 -2.28 6.17
C LYS A 41 -7.42 -2.55 6.39
N ALA A 42 -8.29 -2.01 5.56
CA ALA A 42 -9.73 -2.26 5.63
C ALA A 42 -10.06 -3.74 5.40
N LEU A 43 -9.28 -4.42 4.58
CA LEU A 43 -9.39 -5.85 4.33
C LEU A 43 -8.94 -6.68 5.53
N GLU A 44 -7.80 -6.34 6.13
CA GLU A 44 -7.32 -6.97 7.37
C GLU A 44 -8.37 -6.85 8.48
N GLU A 45 -8.92 -5.66 8.70
CA GLU A 45 -9.93 -5.38 9.73
C GLU A 45 -11.26 -6.11 9.48
N LYS A 46 -11.75 -6.10 8.22
CA LYS A 46 -13.05 -6.71 7.87
C LYS A 46 -13.05 -8.23 8.03
N TYR A 47 -11.96 -8.86 7.67
CA TYR A 47 -11.85 -10.33 7.69
C TYR A 47 -11.18 -10.87 8.95
N ASN A 48 -10.76 -9.99 9.87
CA ASN A 48 -10.02 -10.36 11.09
C ASN A 48 -8.85 -11.31 10.76
N LEU A 49 -8.17 -11.04 9.62
CA LEU A 49 -7.18 -11.95 9.05
C LEU A 49 -5.88 -11.89 9.85
N THR A 50 -5.62 -12.93 10.58
CA THR A 50 -4.27 -13.23 11.07
C THR A 50 -3.45 -13.92 9.97
N ALA A 51 -2.13 -13.83 10.03
CA ALA A 51 -1.24 -14.49 9.08
C ALA A 51 -1.54 -16.00 8.92
N ASP A 52 -1.94 -16.67 10.01
CA ASP A 52 -2.28 -18.10 10.02
C ASP A 52 -3.62 -18.41 9.34
N GLU A 53 -4.57 -17.47 9.38
CA GLU A 53 -5.87 -17.62 8.71
C GLU A 53 -5.74 -17.40 7.21
N ILE A 54 -4.90 -16.46 6.78
CA ILE A 54 -4.59 -16.24 5.35
C ILE A 54 -3.91 -17.49 4.77
N GLU A 55 -3.00 -18.12 5.49
CA GLU A 55 -2.34 -19.35 5.04
C GLU A 55 -3.33 -20.52 4.88
N LYS A 56 -4.36 -20.60 5.73
CA LYS A 56 -5.45 -21.57 5.61
C LYS A 56 -6.41 -21.28 4.45
N LEU A 57 -6.49 -20.02 3.98
CA LEU A 57 -7.33 -19.61 2.85
C LEU A 57 -6.73 -19.95 1.49
N LYS A 58 -5.43 -20.22 1.38
CA LYS A 58 -4.75 -20.63 0.13
C LYS A 58 -5.35 -21.87 -0.55
N GLY A 59 -6.20 -22.64 0.13
CA GLY A 59 -6.89 -23.78 -0.42
C GLY A 59 -8.38 -23.61 -0.74
N ARG A 60 -8.98 -22.47 -0.42
CA ARG A 60 -10.42 -22.23 -0.57
C ARG A 60 -10.70 -21.06 -1.51
N LYS A 61 -10.70 -21.33 -2.82
CA LYS A 61 -11.12 -20.37 -3.85
C LYS A 61 -12.56 -19.88 -3.59
N THR A 62 -12.80 -18.60 -3.82
CA THR A 62 -13.96 -17.95 -4.42
C THR A 62 -14.80 -17.01 -3.54
N ARG A 63 -15.16 -17.34 -2.32
CA ARG A 63 -16.21 -16.54 -1.64
C ARG A 63 -15.68 -15.25 -1.00
N TRP A 64 -14.50 -15.31 -0.40
CA TRP A 64 -13.87 -14.14 0.21
C TRP A 64 -13.34 -13.15 -0.83
N TRP A 65 -12.91 -13.65 -2.01
CA TRP A 65 -12.42 -12.82 -3.12
C TRP A 65 -13.55 -11.99 -3.78
N GLU A 66 -14.74 -12.55 -3.91
CA GLU A 66 -15.91 -11.81 -4.40
C GLU A 66 -16.36 -10.73 -3.43
N ASP A 67 -16.33 -11.03 -2.14
CA ASP A 67 -16.60 -10.05 -1.07
C ASP A 67 -15.50 -8.98 -1.01
N PHE A 68 -14.26 -9.35 -1.26
CA PHE A 68 -13.11 -8.48 -1.38
C PHE A 68 -13.29 -7.46 -2.52
N LYS A 69 -13.63 -7.90 -3.73
CA LYS A 69 -13.92 -7.02 -4.87
C LYS A 69 -15.05 -6.03 -4.54
N ARG A 70 -16.08 -6.48 -3.91
CA ARG A 70 -17.20 -5.64 -3.47
C ARG A 70 -16.79 -4.53 -2.49
N VAL A 71 -15.84 -4.81 -1.59
CA VAL A 71 -15.29 -3.81 -0.65
C VAL A 71 -14.32 -2.86 -1.35
N ALA A 72 -13.52 -3.35 -2.28
CA ALA A 72 -12.61 -2.55 -3.09
C ALA A 72 -13.37 -1.53 -3.96
N ASP A 73 -14.48 -1.93 -4.56
CA ASP A 73 -15.36 -1.06 -5.36
C ASP A 73 -16.04 0.02 -4.51
N ILE A 74 -16.43 -0.29 -3.27
CA ILE A 74 -16.98 0.67 -2.30
C ILE A 74 -15.87 1.60 -1.78
N GLY A 75 -14.65 1.08 -1.53
CA GLY A 75 -13.51 1.84 -1.00
C GLY A 75 -12.97 2.90 -1.96
N ASN A 76 -13.09 2.69 -3.27
CA ASN A 76 -12.69 3.67 -4.28
C ASN A 76 -13.52 4.97 -4.26
N GLY A 77 -14.71 4.95 -3.65
CA GLY A 77 -15.59 6.13 -3.51
C GLY A 77 -15.50 6.87 -2.17
N LEU A 78 -14.95 6.28 -1.11
CA LEU A 78 -15.14 6.77 0.27
C LEU A 78 -13.86 7.10 1.07
N VAL A 79 -12.67 6.82 0.57
CA VAL A 79 -11.43 7.06 1.34
C VAL A 79 -10.87 8.45 1.06
N ASP A 80 -11.41 9.44 1.73
CA ASP A 80 -10.81 10.78 1.81
C ASP A 80 -9.48 10.73 2.59
N SER A 81 -8.46 11.36 2.02
CA SER A 81 -7.09 11.45 2.59
C SER A 81 -7.01 12.01 4.02
N ARG A 82 -8.09 12.64 4.51
CA ARG A 82 -8.22 13.18 5.87
C ARG A 82 -8.21 12.08 6.95
N SER A 83 -8.78 10.92 6.66
CA SER A 83 -8.87 9.82 7.63
C SER A 83 -7.52 9.18 7.95
N CYS A 84 -6.57 9.19 7.01
CA CYS A 84 -5.26 8.58 7.23
C CYS A 84 -4.37 9.36 8.21
N ILE A 85 -4.48 10.68 8.28
CA ILE A 85 -3.57 11.52 9.07
C ILE A 85 -4.10 11.72 10.49
N ALA A 86 -5.41 11.81 10.69
CA ALA A 86 -6.02 11.95 12.02
C ALA A 86 -5.83 10.71 12.91
N LYS A 87 -5.70 9.51 12.31
CA LYS A 87 -5.49 8.25 13.04
C LYS A 87 -4.02 7.96 13.40
N TYR A 88 -3.05 8.59 12.75
CA TYR A 88 -1.62 8.34 13.01
C TYR A 88 -1.05 9.07 14.24
N GLY A 89 -1.85 9.82 14.99
CA GLY A 89 -1.45 10.46 16.24
C GLY A 89 -1.44 9.55 17.47
N LYS A 90 -1.90 8.30 17.37
CA LYS A 90 -1.80 7.29 18.43
C LYS A 90 -0.83 6.20 18.00
N GLU A 91 0.13 5.89 18.86
CA GLU A 91 1.02 4.73 18.68
C GLU A 91 0.17 3.46 18.51
N PRO A 92 0.50 2.60 17.53
CA PRO A 92 -0.21 1.34 17.40
C PRO A 92 0.15 0.45 18.60
N ASP A 93 -0.85 -0.04 19.30
CA ASP A 93 -0.70 -1.17 20.22
C ASP A 93 0.08 -2.29 19.52
N VAL A 94 0.96 -2.92 20.28
CA VAL A 94 1.95 -3.92 19.88
C VAL A 94 1.27 -5.21 19.37
N LEU A 95 0.67 -5.14 18.20
CA LEU A 95 0.60 -6.28 17.31
C LEU A 95 1.99 -6.39 16.69
N THR A 96 2.70 -7.46 16.97
CA THR A 96 4.09 -7.62 16.51
C THR A 96 4.15 -7.30 15.04
N THR A 97 4.94 -6.29 14.68
CA THR A 97 5.09 -5.72 13.34
C THR A 97 5.37 -6.82 12.28
N GLU A 98 5.83 -7.98 12.71
CA GLU A 98 6.11 -9.15 11.88
C GLU A 98 4.85 -9.83 11.34
N ASN A 99 3.86 -10.07 12.19
CA ASN A 99 2.59 -10.70 11.78
C ASN A 99 1.80 -9.79 10.82
N VAL A 100 1.87 -8.47 11.05
CA VAL A 100 1.23 -7.49 10.14
C VAL A 100 1.92 -7.50 8.77
N PHE A 101 3.25 -7.48 8.71
CA PHE A 101 3.97 -7.51 7.42
C PHE A 101 3.75 -8.82 6.67
N LYS A 102 3.73 -9.95 7.38
CA LYS A 102 3.44 -11.25 6.78
C LYS A 102 2.01 -11.27 6.21
N ALA A 103 1.01 -10.86 6.99
CA ALA A 103 -0.37 -10.77 6.54
C ALA A 103 -0.55 -9.87 5.31
N GLU A 104 0.03 -8.67 5.34
CA GLU A 104 0.01 -7.75 4.18
C GLU A 104 0.68 -8.36 2.94
N THR A 105 1.80 -9.05 3.11
CA THR A 105 2.52 -9.70 2.01
C THR A 105 1.69 -10.80 1.37
N GLU A 106 1.02 -11.64 2.17
CA GLU A 106 0.14 -12.70 1.68
C GLU A 106 -1.06 -12.11 0.92
N ILE A 107 -1.71 -11.08 1.47
CA ILE A 107 -2.81 -10.37 0.77
C ILE A 107 -2.34 -9.82 -0.58
N LEU A 108 -1.15 -9.22 -0.64
CA LEU A 108 -0.60 -8.70 -1.89
C LEU A 108 -0.33 -9.80 -2.92
N HIS A 109 0.16 -10.96 -2.49
CA HIS A 109 0.37 -12.10 -3.38
C HIS A 109 -0.93 -12.68 -3.91
N GLU A 110 -1.98 -12.80 -3.06
CA GLU A 110 -3.30 -13.27 -3.48
C GLU A 110 -3.92 -12.30 -4.52
N ILE A 111 -3.84 -10.98 -4.27
CA ILE A 111 -4.30 -9.98 -5.26
C ILE A 111 -3.60 -10.18 -6.60
N ALA A 112 -2.27 -10.29 -6.57
CA ALA A 112 -1.48 -10.41 -7.78
C ALA A 112 -1.64 -11.77 -8.47
N ALA A 113 -2.10 -12.81 -7.78
CA ALA A 113 -2.41 -14.11 -8.36
C ALA A 113 -3.76 -14.12 -9.10
N GLU A 114 -4.68 -13.23 -8.73
CA GLU A 114 -6.02 -13.21 -9.32
C GLU A 114 -6.17 -12.19 -10.45
N GLU A 115 -5.49 -11.02 -10.36
CA GLU A 115 -5.64 -9.97 -11.37
C GLU A 115 -4.40 -9.10 -11.56
N SER A 116 -4.31 -8.43 -12.70
CA SER A 116 -3.37 -7.34 -12.91
C SER A 116 -3.76 -6.15 -12.04
N CYS A 117 -2.79 -5.50 -11.39
CA CYS A 117 -3.09 -4.44 -10.43
C CYS A 117 -2.01 -3.37 -10.34
N VAL A 118 -2.41 -2.22 -9.78
CA VAL A 118 -1.50 -1.13 -9.35
C VAL A 118 -1.54 -1.05 -7.83
N ILE A 119 -0.40 -1.19 -7.17
CA ILE A 119 -0.26 -1.20 -5.72
C ILE A 119 0.57 -0.01 -5.27
N ALA A 120 0.07 0.78 -4.33
CA ALA A 120 0.77 1.95 -3.80
C ALA A 120 1.32 1.71 -2.39
N GLY A 121 2.64 1.55 -2.28
CA GLY A 121 3.38 1.35 -1.02
C GLY A 121 3.46 -0.10 -0.55
N ARG A 122 3.40 -0.33 0.77
CA ARG A 122 3.45 -1.65 1.44
C ARG A 122 4.66 -2.50 1.05
N CYS A 123 5.80 -1.87 0.80
CA CYS A 123 6.99 -2.55 0.28
C CYS A 123 6.74 -3.38 -0.99
N GLY A 124 5.70 -3.07 -1.76
CA GLY A 124 5.33 -3.82 -2.95
C GLY A 124 6.48 -4.02 -3.93
N PHE A 125 7.37 -3.03 -4.09
CA PHE A 125 8.58 -3.16 -4.91
C PHE A 125 9.46 -4.33 -4.48
N PHE A 126 9.50 -4.63 -3.19
CA PHE A 126 10.28 -5.70 -2.61
C PHE A 126 9.51 -7.03 -2.60
N VAL A 127 8.23 -6.99 -2.25
CA VAL A 127 7.34 -8.17 -2.25
C VAL A 127 7.34 -8.81 -3.65
N PHE A 128 7.20 -8.01 -4.70
CA PHE A 128 7.12 -8.49 -6.08
C PHE A 128 8.44 -8.50 -6.85
N ARG A 129 9.60 -8.33 -6.20
CA ARG A 129 10.92 -8.28 -6.87
C ARG A 129 11.23 -9.47 -7.77
N ASN A 130 10.66 -10.64 -7.47
CA ASN A 130 10.83 -11.88 -8.24
C ASN A 130 9.61 -12.19 -9.15
N HIS A 131 8.60 -11.31 -9.19
CA HIS A 131 7.45 -11.52 -10.07
C HIS A 131 7.86 -11.23 -11.52
N PRO A 132 7.60 -12.15 -12.47
CA PRO A 132 8.16 -12.05 -13.83
C PRO A 132 7.66 -10.83 -14.60
N ASN A 133 6.46 -10.35 -14.32
CA ASN A 133 5.85 -9.22 -15.01
C ASN A 133 5.54 -8.06 -14.04
N HIS A 134 6.58 -7.59 -13.34
CA HIS A 134 6.51 -6.51 -12.35
C HIS A 134 7.20 -5.25 -12.86
N LEU A 135 6.54 -4.10 -12.64
CA LEU A 135 7.12 -2.77 -12.85
C LEU A 135 7.12 -2.00 -11.52
N SER A 136 8.29 -1.63 -11.04
CA SER A 136 8.43 -0.78 -9.85
C SER A 136 8.68 0.66 -10.26
N VAL A 137 7.88 1.59 -9.71
CA VAL A 137 7.94 3.03 -9.98
C VAL A 137 8.15 3.79 -8.67
N LEU A 138 9.09 4.74 -8.67
CA LEU A 138 9.27 5.72 -7.59
C LEU A 138 8.81 7.09 -8.06
N ILE A 139 7.91 7.73 -7.32
CA ILE A 139 7.41 9.08 -7.62
C ILE A 139 7.91 10.07 -6.58
N GLN A 140 8.70 11.02 -7.03
CA GLN A 140 9.27 12.09 -6.23
C GLN A 140 8.83 13.44 -6.79
N ALA A 141 8.95 14.51 -6.00
CA ALA A 141 8.71 15.87 -6.43
C ALA A 141 9.56 16.86 -5.62
N PRO A 142 9.85 18.05 -6.16
CA PRO A 142 10.55 19.11 -5.42
C PRO A 142 9.85 19.44 -4.10
N PRO A 143 10.61 19.75 -3.03
CA PRO A 143 10.03 20.04 -1.71
C PRO A 143 8.97 21.15 -1.73
N SER A 144 9.17 22.22 -2.51
CA SER A 144 8.19 23.29 -2.65
C SER A 144 6.85 22.84 -3.21
N PHE A 145 6.88 22.00 -4.24
CA PHE A 145 5.67 21.39 -4.82
C PHE A 145 4.95 20.50 -3.81
N ARG A 146 5.70 19.70 -3.09
CA ARG A 146 5.17 18.78 -2.09
C ARG A 146 4.47 19.54 -0.96
N VAL A 147 5.10 20.60 -0.43
CA VAL A 147 4.55 21.46 0.62
C VAL A 147 3.26 22.13 0.13
N ALA A 148 3.29 22.79 -1.03
CA ALA A 148 2.12 23.47 -1.59
C ALA A 148 0.93 22.50 -1.77
N ARG A 149 1.21 21.26 -2.21
CA ARG A 149 0.16 20.24 -2.38
C ARG A 149 -0.43 19.76 -1.04
N VAL A 150 0.40 19.63 0.01
CA VAL A 150 -0.08 19.22 1.35
C VAL A 150 -0.89 20.34 1.97
N VAL A 151 -0.42 21.59 1.90
CA VAL A 151 -1.16 22.80 2.34
C VAL A 151 -2.53 22.86 1.68
N ALA A 152 -2.60 22.75 0.35
CA ALA A 152 -3.84 22.84 -0.40
C ALA A 152 -4.83 21.70 -0.05
N LYS A 153 -4.32 20.50 0.24
CA LYS A 153 -5.18 19.34 0.58
C LYS A 153 -5.67 19.32 2.01
N GLN A 154 -4.88 19.85 2.95
CA GLN A 154 -5.16 19.72 4.38
C GLN A 154 -5.58 21.02 5.04
N HIS A 155 -5.46 22.15 4.33
CA HIS A 155 -5.76 23.50 4.82
C HIS A 155 -4.97 23.85 6.09
N ILE A 156 -3.67 23.55 6.09
CA ILE A 156 -2.72 23.81 7.18
C ILE A 156 -1.63 24.79 6.75
N SER A 157 -0.83 25.27 7.69
CA SER A 157 0.31 26.15 7.41
C SER A 157 1.44 25.42 6.68
N GLU A 158 2.31 26.17 6.00
CA GLU A 158 3.50 25.58 5.34
C GLU A 158 4.43 24.91 6.35
N GLU A 159 4.59 25.48 7.53
CA GLU A 159 5.44 24.92 8.58
C GLU A 159 4.93 23.57 9.06
N GLU A 160 3.63 23.45 9.30
CA GLU A 160 2.98 22.17 9.64
C GLU A 160 3.10 21.16 8.51
N ALA A 161 2.91 21.60 7.25
CA ALA A 161 3.07 20.75 6.09
C ALA A 161 4.47 20.15 5.98
N ARG A 162 5.53 20.95 6.23
CA ARG A 162 6.93 20.48 6.26
C ARG A 162 7.15 19.41 7.33
N LYS A 163 6.68 19.67 8.56
CA LYS A 163 6.76 18.69 9.67
C LYS A 163 6.05 17.38 9.36
N ILE A 164 4.86 17.46 8.76
CA ILE A 164 4.09 16.27 8.38
C ILE A 164 4.80 15.49 7.27
N ILE A 165 5.34 16.17 6.26
CA ILE A 165 6.09 15.54 5.16
C ILE A 165 7.28 14.78 5.70
N GLU A 166 8.11 15.41 6.51
CA GLU A 166 9.30 14.79 7.12
C GLU A 166 8.93 13.58 7.97
N LYS A 167 7.94 13.73 8.86
CA LYS A 167 7.46 12.64 9.72
C LYS A 167 6.96 11.45 8.91
N VAL A 168 6.11 11.68 7.91
CA VAL A 168 5.51 10.59 7.13
C VAL A 168 6.53 9.91 6.23
N ASP A 169 7.45 10.65 5.62
CA ASP A 169 8.48 10.03 4.79
C ASP A 169 9.48 9.23 5.65
N LYS A 170 9.83 9.72 6.83
CA LYS A 170 10.64 8.95 7.79
C LYS A 170 9.95 7.68 8.27
N MET A 171 8.64 7.73 8.54
CA MET A 171 7.86 6.53 8.89
C MET A 171 7.85 5.51 7.74
N ARG A 172 7.78 5.95 6.48
CA ARG A 172 7.84 5.07 5.31
C ARG A 172 9.22 4.44 5.15
N GLU A 173 10.27 5.24 5.33
CA GLU A 173 11.65 4.75 5.31
C GLU A 173 11.87 3.68 6.38
N ASN A 174 11.46 3.94 7.62
CA ASN A 174 11.57 2.98 8.72
C ASN A 174 10.82 1.68 8.40
N TYR A 175 9.59 1.78 7.89
CA TYR A 175 8.81 0.60 7.50
C TYR A 175 9.53 -0.24 6.42
N VAL A 176 10.14 0.39 5.43
CA VAL A 176 10.93 -0.30 4.39
C VAL A 176 12.16 -0.95 5.00
N CYS A 177 12.91 -0.23 5.84
CA CYS A 177 14.11 -0.77 6.49
C CYS A 177 13.78 -1.98 7.36
N GLU A 178 12.71 -1.92 8.15
CA GLU A 178 12.26 -3.04 8.99
C GLU A 178 11.85 -4.25 8.15
N ALA A 179 11.09 -4.04 7.08
CA ALA A 179 10.69 -5.12 6.17
C ALA A 179 11.88 -5.83 5.54
N LEU A 180 12.91 -5.06 5.11
CA LEU A 180 14.13 -5.61 4.52
C LEU A 180 14.99 -6.36 5.54
N HIS A 181 15.18 -5.82 6.75
CA HIS A 181 15.94 -6.49 7.81
C HIS A 181 15.34 -7.84 8.18
N ARG A 182 14.03 -7.91 8.35
CA ARG A 182 13.32 -9.15 8.69
C ARG A 182 13.41 -10.20 7.60
N TYR A 183 13.32 -9.78 6.35
CA TYR A 183 13.50 -10.71 5.24
C TYR A 183 14.88 -11.34 5.22
N HIS A 184 15.93 -10.56 5.51
CA HIS A 184 17.29 -11.09 5.62
C HIS A 184 17.45 -12.05 6.79
N ALA A 185 16.88 -11.75 7.96
CA ALA A 185 16.91 -12.63 9.13
C ALA A 185 16.24 -14.01 8.88
N LEU A 186 15.18 -14.04 8.08
CA LEU A 186 14.47 -15.29 7.72
C LEU A 186 15.25 -16.16 6.71
N ARG A 187 16.23 -15.61 5.97
CA ARG A 187 17.03 -16.35 4.98
C ARG A 187 18.38 -16.82 5.48
N HIS A 188 18.82 -16.29 6.60
CA HIS A 188 20.10 -16.65 7.23
C HIS A 188 19.85 -16.89 8.73
N PRO A 189 19.23 -18.07 9.09
CA PRO A 189 19.08 -18.46 10.49
C PRO A 189 20.42 -18.75 11.15
#